data_e4043a64154c2863cea2ba6600c94b0d
#
_entry.id   e4043a64154c2863cea2ba6600c94b0d
#
_cell.length_a   1.000
_cell.length_b   1.000
_cell.length_c   1.000
_cell.angle_alpha   90.00
_cell.angle_beta   90.00
_cell.angle_gamma   90.00
#
_symmetry.space_group_name_H-M   'P 1'
#
loop_
_entity.id
_entity.type
_entity.pdbx_description
1 polymer ?
#
loop_
_entity_poly.entity_id
_entity_poly.type
_entity_poly.pdbx_seq_one_letter_code
_entity_poly.pdbx_strand_id
1 'polypeptide(L)'
;MNTSPDTRLLQLLSQTFPNSESASTEIINLEAILSLPKGTEHFVADILGEHEAFLHILRNASGNIKRKVHDIFEGSLPKEEMRDLCTLIYYPEKRLEMIEEGTDEDLSGFYARTLLQLIQVCRSVSSKYTRSKVRKALPQQFAYIIEELLHESPSDEDKDAYVQRIVETIIQTGQARNFIIAICNVIHKLSIDQLHILGDIFDRGPGAHIIMDYLLTRDNFDIQWGNHDALWMGSLDRKSGSAGMPRPI
;
A
#
# COMPACT_ATOMS: atom_id res chain seq x y z
N MET A 1 35.86 -0.23 33.41
CA MET A 1 36.22 -1.27 32.46
C MET A 1 35.69 -0.83 31.09
N ASN A 2 36.58 -0.43 30.17
CA ASN A 2 36.20 -0.11 28.80
C ASN A 2 35.91 -1.41 28.08
N THR A 3 34.66 -1.80 28.02
CA THR A 3 34.20 -2.89 27.12
C THR A 3 34.39 -2.44 25.67
N SER A 4 35.01 -3.29 24.85
CA SER A 4 35.16 -2.98 23.43
C SER A 4 33.78 -2.77 22.78
N PRO A 5 33.66 -1.97 21.70
CA PRO A 5 32.38 -1.78 21.00
C PRO A 5 31.70 -3.09 20.65
N ASP A 6 32.45 -4.11 20.27
CA ASP A 6 31.94 -5.46 19.94
C ASP A 6 31.34 -6.17 21.15
N THR A 7 31.97 -6.06 22.34
CA THR A 7 31.44 -6.68 23.56
C THR A 7 30.11 -6.04 23.99
N ARG A 8 29.98 -4.72 23.82
CA ARG A 8 28.73 -4.02 24.12
C ARG A 8 27.62 -4.39 23.17
N LEU A 9 27.93 -4.53 21.87
CA LEU A 9 26.99 -5.00 20.87
C LEU A 9 26.50 -6.40 21.19
N LEU A 10 27.41 -7.33 21.50
CA LEU A 10 27.06 -8.70 21.89
C LEU A 10 26.20 -8.75 23.16
N GLN A 11 26.46 -7.89 24.13
CA GLN A 11 25.61 -7.76 25.34
C GLN A 11 24.20 -7.28 25.01
N LEU A 12 24.03 -6.34 24.09
CA LEU A 12 22.72 -5.88 23.63
C LEU A 12 21.99 -6.98 22.85
N LEU A 13 22.68 -7.66 21.94
CA LEU A 13 22.12 -8.77 21.17
C LEU A 13 21.67 -9.93 22.08
N SER A 14 22.42 -10.22 23.15
CA SER A 14 22.06 -11.29 24.10
C SER A 14 20.77 -11.01 24.88
N GLN A 15 20.34 -9.77 24.97
CA GLN A 15 19.04 -9.43 25.57
C GLN A 15 17.87 -9.82 24.66
N THR A 16 18.06 -9.69 23.34
CA THR A 16 17.04 -10.06 22.34
C THR A 16 17.13 -11.53 21.97
N PHE A 17 18.35 -12.08 21.90
CA PHE A 17 18.65 -13.46 21.54
C PHE A 17 19.40 -14.16 22.68
N PRO A 18 18.70 -14.60 23.75
CA PRO A 18 19.34 -15.09 24.97
C PRO A 18 20.03 -16.45 24.82
N ASN A 19 19.78 -17.17 23.75
CA ASN A 19 20.38 -18.48 23.47
C ASN A 19 20.63 -18.68 21.96
N SER A 20 21.39 -19.71 21.62
CA SER A 20 21.74 -20.03 20.23
C SER A 20 20.51 -20.41 19.38
N GLU A 21 19.49 -21.01 19.97
CA GLU A 21 18.27 -21.41 19.29
C GLU A 21 17.48 -20.19 18.81
N SER A 22 17.28 -19.19 19.67
CA SER A 22 16.61 -17.94 19.30
C SER A 22 17.40 -17.16 18.24
N ALA A 23 18.74 -17.12 18.35
CA ALA A 23 19.57 -16.48 17.34
C ALA A 23 19.51 -17.22 16.00
N SER A 24 19.56 -18.54 16.00
CA SER A 24 19.45 -19.37 14.78
C SER A 24 18.08 -19.21 14.11
N THR A 25 17.00 -19.16 14.90
CA THR A 25 15.65 -18.93 14.37
C THR A 25 15.55 -17.59 13.66
N GLU A 26 16.16 -16.53 14.23
CA GLU A 26 16.15 -15.22 13.58
C GLU A 26 17.03 -15.19 12.32
N ILE A 27 18.19 -15.87 12.32
CA ILE A 27 19.02 -16.00 11.12
C ILE A 27 18.25 -16.70 10.01
N ILE A 28 17.54 -17.81 10.30
CA ILE A 28 16.71 -18.52 9.32
C ILE A 28 15.60 -17.60 8.78
N ASN A 29 14.96 -16.82 9.66
CA ASN A 29 13.93 -15.86 9.27
C ASN A 29 14.48 -14.77 8.34
N LEU A 30 15.64 -14.19 8.68
CA LEU A 30 16.28 -13.15 7.87
C LEU A 30 16.76 -13.68 6.51
N GLU A 31 17.35 -14.86 6.47
CA GLU A 31 17.74 -15.53 5.21
C GLU A 31 16.53 -15.80 4.30
N ALA A 32 15.41 -16.25 4.88
CA ALA A 32 14.17 -16.42 4.15
C ALA A 32 13.65 -15.09 3.58
N ILE A 33 13.71 -14.00 4.37
CA ILE A 33 13.32 -12.65 3.92
C ILE A 33 14.22 -12.17 2.78
N LEU A 34 15.53 -12.36 2.89
CA LEU A 34 16.50 -11.98 1.85
C LEU A 34 16.27 -12.73 0.52
N SER A 35 15.67 -13.90 0.57
CA SER A 35 15.32 -14.69 -0.62
C SER A 35 14.04 -14.22 -1.32
N LEU A 36 13.24 -13.35 -0.68
CA LEU A 36 12.04 -12.81 -1.29
C LEU A 36 12.37 -11.76 -2.36
N PRO A 37 11.49 -11.59 -3.38
CA PRO A 37 11.61 -10.49 -4.31
C PRO A 37 11.59 -9.14 -3.57
N LYS A 38 12.38 -8.18 -4.04
CA LYS A 38 12.37 -6.83 -3.47
C LYS A 38 10.96 -6.22 -3.52
N GLY A 39 10.61 -5.51 -2.46
CA GLY A 39 9.46 -4.61 -2.44
C GLY A 39 9.57 -3.53 -3.52
N THR A 40 8.46 -2.90 -3.84
CA THR A 40 8.44 -1.79 -4.80
C THR A 40 8.81 -0.50 -4.06
N GLU A 41 9.94 0.10 -4.44
CA GLU A 41 10.35 1.43 -3.98
C GLU A 41 9.86 2.48 -4.98
N HIS A 42 9.23 3.53 -4.49
CA HIS A 42 8.77 4.66 -5.28
C HIS A 42 9.57 5.90 -4.93
N PHE A 43 10.06 6.58 -5.97
CA PHE A 43 10.77 7.86 -5.87
C PHE A 43 9.90 8.93 -6.51
N VAL A 44 9.55 9.97 -5.74
CA VAL A 44 8.70 11.08 -6.19
C VAL A 44 9.40 12.40 -5.88
N ALA A 45 9.52 13.26 -6.88
CA ALA A 45 10.07 14.61 -6.78
C ALA A 45 9.08 15.65 -7.29
N ASP A 46 9.35 16.92 -7.06
CA ASP A 46 8.63 18.06 -7.63
C ASP A 46 7.10 17.99 -7.44
N ILE A 47 6.68 17.67 -6.22
CA ILE A 47 5.25 17.53 -5.88
C ILE A 47 4.55 18.88 -5.89
N LEU A 48 5.27 19.94 -5.48
CA LEU A 48 4.90 21.37 -5.60
C LEU A 48 3.51 21.71 -5.03
N GLY A 49 3.06 20.98 -4.02
CA GLY A 49 1.75 21.17 -3.41
C GLY A 49 0.56 20.62 -4.22
N GLU A 50 0.80 19.90 -5.31
CA GLU A 50 -0.22 19.30 -6.18
C GLU A 50 -0.74 17.98 -5.60
N HIS A 51 -1.52 18.06 -4.53
CA HIS A 51 -1.95 16.91 -3.74
C HIS A 51 -2.79 15.89 -4.52
N GLU A 52 -3.66 16.34 -5.44
CA GLU A 52 -4.50 15.43 -6.23
C GLU A 52 -3.66 14.55 -7.16
N ALA A 53 -2.70 15.16 -7.87
CA ALA A 53 -1.79 14.44 -8.75
C ALA A 53 -0.90 13.47 -7.95
N PHE A 54 -0.38 13.90 -6.81
CA PHE A 54 0.41 13.07 -5.91
C PHE A 54 -0.37 11.87 -5.41
N LEU A 55 -1.57 12.07 -4.88
CA LEU A 55 -2.42 10.99 -4.40
C LEU A 55 -2.83 10.03 -5.53
N HIS A 56 -3.06 10.53 -6.74
CA HIS A 56 -3.34 9.68 -7.90
C HIS A 56 -2.15 8.77 -8.25
N ILE A 57 -0.92 9.31 -8.26
CA ILE A 57 0.30 8.53 -8.50
C ILE A 57 0.46 7.42 -7.45
N LEU A 58 0.18 7.70 -6.18
CA LEU A 58 0.26 6.71 -5.14
C LEU A 58 -0.83 5.64 -5.25
N ARG A 59 -2.07 6.02 -5.57
CA ARG A 59 -3.20 5.09 -5.74
C ARG A 59 -3.01 4.13 -6.91
N ASN A 60 -2.40 4.59 -8.00
CA ASN A 60 -2.12 3.72 -9.14
C ASN A 60 -0.75 3.03 -9.06
N ALA A 61 0.02 3.34 -8.01
CA ALA A 61 1.38 2.85 -7.79
C ALA A 61 2.28 3.05 -9.02
N SER A 62 2.26 4.27 -9.60
CA SER A 62 2.96 4.65 -10.85
C SER A 62 2.69 3.67 -12.00
N GLY A 63 1.46 3.19 -12.10
CA GLY A 63 1.03 2.23 -13.13
C GLY A 63 1.34 0.76 -12.83
N ASN A 64 1.94 0.45 -11.69
CA ASN A 64 2.26 -0.94 -11.31
C ASN A 64 1.01 -1.80 -11.12
N ILE A 65 -0.05 -1.23 -10.53
CA ILE A 65 -1.35 -1.94 -10.37
C ILE A 65 -1.93 -2.29 -11.74
N LYS A 66 -1.93 -1.34 -12.69
CA LYS A 66 -2.41 -1.58 -14.06
C LYS A 66 -1.64 -2.72 -14.75
N ARG A 67 -0.31 -2.73 -14.59
CA ARG A 67 0.52 -3.81 -15.14
C ARG A 67 0.14 -5.16 -14.53
N LYS A 68 -0.01 -5.24 -13.21
CA LYS A 68 -0.42 -6.48 -12.53
C LYS A 68 -1.80 -6.97 -12.95
N VAL A 69 -2.79 -6.07 -13.07
CA VAL A 69 -4.12 -6.41 -13.58
C VAL A 69 -4.02 -6.97 -15.01
N HIS A 70 -3.21 -6.35 -15.86
CA HIS A 70 -2.95 -6.86 -17.20
C HIS A 70 -2.31 -8.25 -17.17
N ASP A 71 -1.24 -8.44 -16.40
CA ASP A 71 -0.51 -9.71 -16.32
C ASP A 71 -1.38 -10.87 -15.81
N ILE A 72 -2.36 -10.58 -14.92
CA ILE A 72 -3.27 -11.59 -14.36
C ILE A 72 -4.40 -11.93 -15.35
N PHE A 73 -4.95 -10.94 -16.04
CA PHE A 73 -6.20 -11.08 -16.77
C PHE A 73 -6.03 -11.00 -18.29
N GLU A 74 -4.79 -10.88 -18.81
CA GLU A 74 -4.54 -10.89 -20.25
C GLU A 74 -5.11 -12.17 -20.89
N GLY A 75 -5.97 -11.98 -21.91
CA GLY A 75 -6.65 -13.07 -22.60
C GLY A 75 -7.90 -13.60 -21.90
N SER A 76 -8.20 -13.22 -20.65
CA SER A 76 -9.40 -13.65 -19.92
C SER A 76 -10.43 -12.54 -19.75
N LEU A 77 -10.00 -11.27 -19.69
CA LEU A 77 -10.90 -10.12 -19.59
C LEU A 77 -10.72 -9.14 -20.75
N PRO A 78 -11.81 -8.50 -21.21
CA PRO A 78 -11.75 -7.38 -22.14
C PRO A 78 -10.95 -6.20 -21.59
N LYS A 79 -10.28 -5.44 -22.46
CA LYS A 79 -9.49 -4.28 -22.06
C LYS A 79 -10.29 -3.22 -21.30
N GLU A 80 -11.56 -3.08 -21.59
CA GLU A 80 -12.47 -2.15 -20.90
C GLU A 80 -12.73 -2.60 -19.47
N GLU A 81 -13.02 -3.87 -19.24
CA GLU A 81 -13.23 -4.42 -17.90
C GLU A 81 -11.97 -4.32 -17.05
N MET A 82 -10.77 -4.57 -17.64
CA MET A 82 -9.51 -4.38 -16.93
C MET A 82 -9.29 -2.89 -16.53
N ARG A 83 -9.71 -1.95 -17.37
CA ARG A 83 -9.64 -0.50 -17.07
C ARG A 83 -10.61 -0.12 -15.95
N ASP A 84 -11.82 -0.66 -15.99
CA ASP A 84 -12.83 -0.44 -14.97
C ASP A 84 -12.40 -1.01 -13.62
N LEU A 85 -11.81 -2.20 -13.60
CA LEU A 85 -11.22 -2.80 -12.41
C LEU A 85 -10.08 -1.94 -11.84
N CYS A 86 -9.19 -1.41 -12.70
CA CYS A 86 -8.15 -0.48 -12.26
C CYS A 86 -8.75 0.79 -11.66
N THR A 87 -9.77 1.37 -12.29
CA THR A 87 -10.45 2.57 -11.79
C THR A 87 -11.11 2.32 -10.45
N LEU A 88 -11.73 1.16 -10.28
CA LEU A 88 -12.29 0.73 -9.00
C LEU A 88 -11.21 0.59 -7.94
N ILE A 89 -10.08 -0.05 -8.25
CA ILE A 89 -8.97 -0.16 -7.29
C ILE A 89 -8.47 1.23 -6.89
N TYR A 90 -8.31 2.17 -7.83
CA TYR A 90 -7.77 3.52 -7.54
C TYR A 90 -8.72 4.39 -6.70
N TYR A 91 -10.04 4.27 -6.93
CA TYR A 91 -11.06 5.12 -6.34
C TYR A 91 -12.29 4.30 -5.90
N PRO A 92 -12.14 3.34 -4.97
CA PRO A 92 -13.17 2.37 -4.67
C PRO A 92 -14.47 3.00 -4.19
N GLU A 93 -14.41 3.98 -3.28
CA GLU A 93 -15.60 4.62 -2.73
C GLU A 93 -16.42 5.32 -3.81
N LYS A 94 -15.75 6.17 -4.61
CA LYS A 94 -16.41 6.96 -5.67
C LYS A 94 -16.95 6.07 -6.79
N ARG A 95 -16.18 5.04 -7.18
CA ARG A 95 -16.61 4.16 -8.27
C ARG A 95 -17.79 3.29 -7.87
N LEU A 96 -17.81 2.78 -6.64
CA LEU A 96 -18.95 2.02 -6.11
C LEU A 96 -20.19 2.89 -6.00
N GLU A 97 -20.08 4.12 -5.47
CA GLU A 97 -21.18 5.08 -5.41
C GLU A 97 -21.81 5.32 -6.78
N MET A 98 -20.98 5.59 -7.80
CA MET A 98 -21.46 5.78 -9.18
C MET A 98 -22.18 4.56 -9.75
N ILE A 99 -21.72 3.34 -9.43
CA ILE A 99 -22.31 2.09 -9.90
C ILE A 99 -23.66 1.85 -9.19
N GLU A 100 -23.69 2.05 -7.88
CA GLU A 100 -24.88 1.84 -7.05
C GLU A 100 -25.98 2.87 -7.35
N GLU A 101 -25.64 4.13 -7.64
CA GLU A 101 -26.58 5.16 -8.03
C GLU A 101 -27.05 5.03 -9.49
N GLY A 102 -26.24 4.43 -10.36
CA GLY A 102 -26.50 4.31 -11.79
C GLY A 102 -27.36 3.08 -12.18
N THR A 103 -27.75 2.25 -11.21
CA THR A 103 -28.43 0.97 -11.49
C THR A 103 -29.45 0.66 -10.40
N ASP A 104 -30.70 0.36 -10.85
CA ASP A 104 -31.76 -0.18 -9.99
C ASP A 104 -31.75 -1.74 -9.95
N GLU A 105 -30.78 -2.37 -10.60
CA GLU A 105 -30.67 -3.82 -10.72
C GLU A 105 -29.92 -4.42 -9.51
N ASP A 106 -30.13 -5.74 -9.33
CA ASP A 106 -29.36 -6.52 -8.33
C ASP A 106 -27.87 -6.56 -8.67
N LEU A 107 -27.03 -5.95 -7.84
CA LEU A 107 -25.58 -5.88 -7.98
C LEU A 107 -24.84 -7.12 -7.50
N SER A 108 -25.55 -8.17 -7.04
CA SER A 108 -24.90 -9.38 -6.49
C SER A 108 -23.92 -10.02 -7.46
N GLY A 109 -24.27 -10.11 -8.74
CA GLY A 109 -23.38 -10.62 -9.77
C GLY A 109 -22.16 -9.75 -10.04
N PHE A 110 -22.30 -8.43 -9.94
CA PHE A 110 -21.19 -7.49 -10.04
C PHE A 110 -20.25 -7.64 -8.84
N TYR A 111 -20.78 -7.67 -7.62
CA TYR A 111 -19.99 -7.84 -6.41
C TYR A 111 -19.21 -9.15 -6.40
N ALA A 112 -19.85 -10.27 -6.77
CA ALA A 112 -19.21 -11.57 -6.82
C ALA A 112 -18.00 -11.59 -7.76
N ARG A 113 -18.17 -11.14 -9.01
CA ARG A 113 -17.07 -11.06 -9.99
C ARG A 113 -15.96 -10.14 -9.52
N THR A 114 -16.31 -8.95 -9.04
CA THR A 114 -15.37 -7.95 -8.58
C THR A 114 -14.54 -8.45 -7.40
N LEU A 115 -15.16 -9.09 -6.41
CA LEU A 115 -14.47 -9.67 -5.26
C LEU A 115 -13.46 -10.73 -5.69
N LEU A 116 -13.84 -11.65 -6.57
CA LEU A 116 -12.94 -12.68 -7.08
C LEU A 116 -11.75 -12.09 -7.85
N GLN A 117 -11.98 -11.07 -8.67
CA GLN A 117 -10.92 -10.36 -9.39
C GLN A 117 -9.97 -9.64 -8.42
N LEU A 118 -10.50 -8.92 -7.44
CA LEU A 118 -9.71 -8.22 -6.43
C LEU A 118 -8.88 -9.16 -5.56
N ILE A 119 -9.41 -10.33 -5.20
CA ILE A 119 -8.67 -11.37 -4.48
C ILE A 119 -7.46 -11.82 -5.28
N GLN A 120 -7.59 -12.04 -6.60
CA GLN A 120 -6.47 -12.43 -7.47
C GLN A 120 -5.41 -11.33 -7.54
N VAL A 121 -5.82 -10.06 -7.71
CA VAL A 121 -4.89 -8.93 -7.69
C VAL A 121 -4.18 -8.84 -6.35
N CYS A 122 -4.92 -8.95 -5.24
CA CYS A 122 -4.36 -8.89 -3.90
C CYS A 122 -3.36 -10.02 -3.63
N ARG A 123 -3.64 -11.25 -4.07
CA ARG A 123 -2.69 -12.38 -4.03
C ARG A 123 -1.40 -12.05 -4.79
N SER A 124 -1.51 -11.53 -6.02
CA SER A 124 -0.35 -11.16 -6.82
C SER A 124 0.50 -10.04 -6.17
N VAL A 125 -0.14 -9.06 -5.55
CA VAL A 125 0.57 -7.97 -4.86
C VAL A 125 1.25 -8.47 -3.58
N SER A 126 0.57 -9.36 -2.84
CA SER A 126 1.06 -9.88 -1.56
C SER A 126 2.15 -10.95 -1.68
N SER A 127 2.26 -11.63 -2.84
CA SER A 127 3.15 -12.78 -3.04
C SER A 127 4.64 -12.50 -2.79
N LYS A 128 5.08 -11.26 -2.89
CA LYS A 128 6.46 -10.84 -2.65
C LYS A 128 6.79 -10.53 -1.19
N TYR A 129 5.82 -10.66 -0.28
CA TYR A 129 5.99 -10.32 1.13
C TYR A 129 5.84 -11.53 2.04
N THR A 130 6.42 -11.44 3.24
CA THR A 130 6.15 -12.41 4.30
C THR A 130 4.71 -12.33 4.77
N ARG A 131 4.16 -13.45 5.25
CA ARG A 131 2.81 -13.48 5.85
C ARG A 131 2.65 -12.46 6.97
N SER A 132 3.68 -12.29 7.79
CA SER A 132 3.67 -11.30 8.89
C SER A 132 3.49 -9.87 8.37
N LYS A 133 4.18 -9.50 7.27
CA LYS A 133 4.05 -8.18 6.65
C LYS A 133 2.66 -7.99 6.04
N VAL A 134 2.15 -8.99 5.31
CA VAL A 134 0.78 -8.95 4.77
C VAL A 134 -0.23 -8.77 5.88
N ARG A 135 -0.15 -9.57 6.96
CA ARG A 135 -1.07 -9.50 8.11
C ARG A 135 -1.12 -8.10 8.74
N LYS A 136 0.02 -7.42 8.86
CA LYS A 136 0.07 -6.03 9.37
C LYS A 136 -0.63 -5.01 8.46
N ALA A 137 -0.74 -5.29 7.17
CA ALA A 137 -1.43 -4.43 6.20
C ALA A 137 -2.96 -4.63 6.20
N LEU A 138 -3.45 -5.77 6.74
CA LEU A 138 -4.87 -6.11 6.72
C LEU A 138 -5.68 -5.20 7.66
N PRO A 139 -6.90 -4.80 7.25
CA PRO A 139 -7.81 -4.07 8.11
C PRO A 139 -8.35 -5.00 9.21
N GLN A 140 -8.33 -4.56 10.46
CA GLN A 140 -8.69 -5.36 11.62
C GLN A 140 -10.07 -6.05 11.47
N GLN A 141 -11.04 -5.35 10.89
CA GLN A 141 -12.41 -5.83 10.71
C GLN A 141 -12.51 -7.08 9.83
N PHE A 142 -11.70 -7.18 8.77
CA PHE A 142 -11.76 -8.25 7.77
C PHE A 142 -10.47 -9.07 7.70
N ALA A 143 -9.55 -8.88 8.64
CA ALA A 143 -8.20 -9.45 8.57
C ALA A 143 -8.21 -10.97 8.38
N TYR A 144 -9.00 -11.68 9.21
CA TYR A 144 -9.10 -13.13 9.14
C TYR A 144 -9.61 -13.61 7.77
N ILE A 145 -10.72 -13.02 7.28
CA ILE A 145 -11.35 -13.44 6.01
C ILE A 145 -10.42 -13.15 4.82
N ILE A 146 -9.79 -11.97 4.81
CA ILE A 146 -8.83 -11.63 3.73
C ILE A 146 -7.62 -12.57 3.78
N GLU A 147 -7.10 -12.87 4.96
CA GLU A 147 -5.97 -13.81 5.12
C GLU A 147 -6.32 -15.20 4.57
N GLU A 148 -7.50 -15.74 4.89
CA GLU A 148 -8.00 -17.00 4.33
C GLU A 148 -8.06 -16.94 2.79
N LEU A 149 -8.72 -15.92 2.24
CA LEU A 149 -8.85 -15.75 0.80
C LEU A 149 -7.51 -15.60 0.07
N LEU A 150 -6.48 -15.06 0.72
CA LEU A 150 -5.14 -14.92 0.13
C LEU A 150 -4.34 -16.23 0.11
N HIS A 151 -4.58 -17.13 1.06
CA HIS A 151 -3.79 -18.35 1.20
C HIS A 151 -4.37 -19.57 0.50
N GLU A 152 -5.65 -19.56 0.15
CA GLU A 152 -6.27 -20.66 -0.58
C GLU A 152 -5.78 -20.70 -2.04
N SER A 153 -5.32 -21.89 -2.47
CA SER A 153 -4.85 -22.14 -3.85
C SER A 153 -6.02 -22.47 -4.77
N PRO A 154 -6.08 -21.88 -5.97
CA PRO A 154 -7.13 -22.17 -6.95
C PRO A 154 -7.08 -23.56 -7.59
N SER A 155 -6.18 -24.45 -7.14
CA SER A 155 -5.93 -25.76 -7.78
C SER A 155 -6.74 -26.92 -7.20
N ASP A 156 -7.67 -26.64 -6.27
CA ASP A 156 -8.46 -27.66 -5.57
C ASP A 156 -9.95 -27.31 -5.69
N GLU A 157 -10.75 -28.17 -6.31
CA GLU A 157 -12.19 -27.91 -6.54
C GLU A 157 -12.97 -27.64 -5.23
N ASP A 158 -12.60 -28.34 -4.16
CA ASP A 158 -13.22 -28.13 -2.83
C ASP A 158 -12.91 -26.71 -2.27
N LYS A 159 -11.76 -26.17 -2.60
CA LYS A 159 -11.33 -24.84 -2.17
C LYS A 159 -11.98 -23.71 -2.98
N ASP A 160 -12.23 -23.94 -4.26
CA ASP A 160 -13.00 -23.00 -5.07
C ASP A 160 -14.43 -22.86 -4.52
N ALA A 161 -15.07 -23.96 -4.15
CA ALA A 161 -16.38 -23.94 -3.49
C ALA A 161 -16.34 -23.18 -2.15
N TYR A 162 -15.27 -23.33 -1.38
CA TYR A 162 -15.08 -22.59 -0.12
C TYR A 162 -14.95 -21.07 -0.35
N VAL A 163 -14.13 -20.64 -1.31
CA VAL A 163 -13.99 -19.22 -1.68
C VAL A 163 -15.32 -18.64 -2.15
N GLN A 164 -16.03 -19.37 -3.01
CA GLN A 164 -17.35 -18.96 -3.51
C GLN A 164 -18.34 -18.77 -2.35
N ARG A 165 -18.37 -19.69 -1.39
CA ARG A 165 -19.24 -19.59 -0.21
C ARG A 165 -18.92 -18.37 0.65
N ILE A 166 -17.64 -18.04 0.83
CA ILE A 166 -17.24 -16.81 1.54
C ILE A 166 -17.76 -15.57 0.80
N VAL A 167 -17.54 -15.50 -0.52
CA VAL A 167 -18.00 -14.38 -1.35
C VAL A 167 -19.53 -14.23 -1.29
N GLU A 168 -20.27 -15.32 -1.44
CA GLU A 168 -21.73 -15.33 -1.31
C GLU A 168 -22.17 -14.79 0.07
N THR A 169 -21.51 -15.22 1.14
CA THR A 169 -21.83 -14.79 2.50
C THR A 169 -21.54 -13.30 2.72
N ILE A 170 -20.44 -12.78 2.16
CA ILE A 170 -20.14 -11.34 2.19
C ILE A 170 -21.24 -10.53 1.52
N ILE A 171 -21.77 -11.03 0.38
CA ILE A 171 -22.87 -10.36 -0.34
C ILE A 171 -24.17 -10.45 0.44
N GLN A 172 -24.55 -11.65 0.92
CA GLN A 172 -25.78 -11.90 1.69
C GLN A 172 -25.85 -11.07 2.99
N THR A 173 -24.71 -10.81 3.60
CA THR A 173 -24.61 -9.98 4.82
C THR A 173 -24.56 -8.48 4.53
N GLY A 174 -24.62 -8.05 3.27
CA GLY A 174 -24.58 -6.65 2.86
C GLY A 174 -23.21 -5.99 3.06
N GLN A 175 -22.11 -6.78 3.19
CA GLN A 175 -20.77 -6.27 3.43
C GLN A 175 -19.93 -6.11 2.17
N ALA A 176 -20.47 -6.42 0.99
CA ALA A 176 -19.72 -6.43 -0.27
C ALA A 176 -19.00 -5.11 -0.55
N ARG A 177 -19.70 -3.97 -0.42
CA ARG A 177 -19.12 -2.63 -0.58
C ARG A 177 -17.92 -2.41 0.35
N ASN A 178 -18.12 -2.62 1.64
CA ASN A 178 -17.05 -2.41 2.65
C ASN A 178 -15.87 -3.34 2.44
N PHE A 179 -16.12 -4.56 2.02
CA PHE A 179 -15.09 -5.56 1.78
C PHE A 179 -14.27 -5.22 0.52
N ILE A 180 -14.91 -4.77 -0.58
CA ILE A 180 -14.23 -4.27 -1.78
C ILE A 180 -13.30 -3.11 -1.44
N ILE A 181 -13.78 -2.11 -0.71
CA ILE A 181 -12.98 -0.97 -0.26
C ILE A 181 -11.78 -1.46 0.58
N ALA A 182 -12.02 -2.39 1.49
CA ALA A 182 -10.97 -2.96 2.34
C ALA A 182 -9.86 -3.66 1.54
N ILE A 183 -10.23 -4.51 0.57
CA ILE A 183 -9.25 -5.17 -0.32
C ILE A 183 -8.49 -4.15 -1.18
N CYS A 184 -9.16 -3.16 -1.76
CA CYS A 184 -8.49 -2.10 -2.53
C CYS A 184 -7.46 -1.36 -1.69
N ASN A 185 -7.77 -1.05 -0.43
CA ASN A 185 -6.83 -0.43 0.50
C ASN A 185 -5.63 -1.34 0.83
N VAL A 186 -5.83 -2.65 0.95
CA VAL A 186 -4.73 -3.61 1.10
C VAL A 186 -3.85 -3.64 -0.15
N ILE A 187 -4.44 -3.64 -1.34
CA ILE A 187 -3.71 -3.57 -2.61
C ILE A 187 -2.85 -2.30 -2.66
N HIS A 188 -3.40 -1.14 -2.29
CA HIS A 188 -2.63 0.12 -2.22
C HIS A 188 -1.45 0.03 -1.26
N LYS A 189 -1.67 -0.45 -0.03
CA LYS A 189 -0.62 -0.58 1.00
C LYS A 189 0.51 -1.51 0.57
N LEU A 190 0.17 -2.62 -0.11
CA LEU A 190 1.14 -3.61 -0.55
C LEU A 190 1.78 -3.32 -1.91
N SER A 191 1.23 -2.35 -2.67
CA SER A 191 1.78 -1.99 -3.99
C SER A 191 3.04 -1.14 -3.90
N ILE A 192 3.16 -0.30 -2.85
CA ILE A 192 4.33 0.54 -2.57
C ILE A 192 4.89 0.11 -1.22
N ASP A 193 6.09 -0.45 -1.24
CA ASP A 193 6.78 -0.91 -0.03
C ASP A 193 7.48 0.23 0.70
N GLN A 194 8.22 1.03 -0.03
CA GLN A 194 8.93 2.21 0.46
C GLN A 194 8.68 3.40 -0.47
N LEU A 195 8.39 4.55 0.11
CA LEU A 195 8.17 5.80 -0.59
C LEU A 195 9.28 6.78 -0.25
N HIS A 196 10.01 7.22 -1.28
CA HIS A 196 11.08 8.21 -1.16
C HIS A 196 10.62 9.53 -1.79
N ILE A 197 10.48 10.55 -0.96
CA ILE A 197 10.18 11.90 -1.40
C ILE A 197 11.49 12.66 -1.58
N LEU A 198 11.78 13.07 -2.80
CA LEU A 198 13.05 13.70 -3.17
C LEU A 198 13.01 15.23 -3.09
N GLY A 199 12.10 15.77 -2.28
CA GLY A 199 11.96 17.20 -2.02
C GLY A 199 10.94 17.90 -2.91
N ASP A 200 10.91 19.23 -2.74
CA ASP A 200 10.03 20.16 -3.41
C ASP A 200 8.54 19.83 -3.22
N ILE A 201 8.18 19.59 -1.93
CA ILE A 201 6.79 19.38 -1.52
C ILE A 201 6.03 20.73 -1.51
N PHE A 202 6.70 21.79 -1.01
CA PHE A 202 6.14 23.10 -0.83
C PHE A 202 6.51 24.02 -1.97
N ASP A 203 5.51 24.49 -2.76
CA ASP A 203 5.66 25.58 -3.72
C ASP A 203 4.27 26.06 -4.23
N ARG A 204 3.91 25.81 -5.48
CA ARG A 204 2.83 26.46 -6.25
C ARG A 204 1.44 26.02 -5.81
N GLY A 205 1.24 24.74 -5.60
CA GLY A 205 -0.07 24.17 -5.27
C GLY A 205 -0.46 24.44 -3.80
N PRO A 206 -1.75 24.53 -3.52
CA PRO A 206 -2.24 24.84 -2.16
C PRO A 206 -2.25 23.63 -1.22
N GLY A 207 -1.97 22.43 -1.71
CA GLY A 207 -2.22 21.17 -1.03
C GLY A 207 -1.03 20.58 -0.29
N ALA A 208 0.09 21.31 -0.08
CA ALA A 208 1.26 20.76 0.61
C ALA A 208 0.93 20.21 2.01
N HIS A 209 0.06 20.86 2.77
CA HIS A 209 -0.39 20.39 4.07
C HIS A 209 -1.16 19.07 3.98
N ILE A 210 -2.01 18.89 2.94
CA ILE A 210 -2.75 17.64 2.69
C ILE A 210 -1.79 16.50 2.38
N ILE A 211 -0.72 16.80 1.62
CA ILE A 211 0.35 15.83 1.31
C ILE A 211 1.06 15.41 2.60
N MET A 212 1.42 16.37 3.45
CA MET A 212 2.08 16.08 4.72
C MET A 212 1.18 15.26 5.67
N ASP A 213 -0.09 15.64 5.81
CA ASP A 213 -1.06 14.89 6.61
C ASP A 213 -1.19 13.44 6.12
N TYR A 214 -1.26 13.25 4.80
CA TYR A 214 -1.29 11.89 4.21
C TYR A 214 0.00 11.12 4.50
N LEU A 215 1.17 11.72 4.34
CA LEU A 215 2.45 11.06 4.60
C LEU A 215 2.57 10.62 6.06
N LEU A 216 2.11 11.43 7.01
CA LEU A 216 2.10 11.10 8.43
C LEU A 216 1.22 9.88 8.79
N THR A 217 0.33 9.46 7.90
CA THR A 217 -0.44 8.21 8.07
C THR A 217 0.32 6.96 7.63
N ARG A 218 1.52 7.10 7.07
CA ARG A 218 2.34 6.00 6.56
C ARG A 218 3.55 5.74 7.45
N ASP A 219 3.90 4.47 7.59
CA ASP A 219 5.06 4.05 8.38
C ASP A 219 6.35 3.89 7.56
N ASN A 220 6.22 3.84 6.21
CA ASN A 220 7.28 3.43 5.29
C ASN A 220 7.56 4.51 4.24
N PHE A 221 7.97 5.67 4.69
CA PHE A 221 8.42 6.76 3.80
C PHE A 221 9.61 7.49 4.40
N ASP A 222 10.37 8.15 3.56
CA ASP A 222 11.38 9.15 3.93
C ASP A 222 11.27 10.38 3.04
N ILE A 223 11.76 11.51 3.56
CA ILE A 223 11.73 12.80 2.89
C ILE A 223 13.14 13.37 2.86
N GLN A 224 13.60 13.76 1.69
CA GLN A 224 14.73 14.65 1.48
C GLN A 224 14.22 16.07 1.24
N TRP A 225 15.03 17.06 1.53
CA TRP A 225 14.67 18.45 1.30
C TRP A 225 15.06 18.88 -0.11
N GLY A 226 14.10 19.48 -0.81
CA GLY A 226 14.37 20.22 -2.04
C GLY A 226 14.77 21.66 -1.74
N ASN A 227 15.18 22.40 -2.76
CA ASN A 227 15.53 23.80 -2.63
C ASN A 227 14.32 24.68 -2.27
N HIS A 228 13.13 24.37 -2.77
CA HIS A 228 11.89 25.07 -2.40
C HIS A 228 11.51 24.84 -0.94
N ASP A 229 11.61 23.61 -0.44
CA ASP A 229 11.34 23.28 0.96
C ASP A 229 12.28 24.04 1.90
N ALA A 230 13.58 24.10 1.56
CA ALA A 230 14.58 24.84 2.34
C ALA A 230 14.27 26.36 2.37
N LEU A 231 13.81 26.94 1.26
CA LEU A 231 13.41 28.36 1.19
C LEU A 231 12.18 28.63 2.07
N TRP A 232 11.18 27.76 2.05
CA TRP A 232 9.99 27.87 2.90
C TRP A 232 10.33 27.78 4.38
N MET A 233 11.18 26.81 4.77
CA MET A 233 11.63 26.65 6.15
C MET A 233 12.43 27.87 6.63
N GLY A 234 13.34 28.39 5.81
CA GLY A 234 14.09 29.61 6.12
C GLY A 234 13.22 30.85 6.26
N SER A 235 12.12 30.94 5.51
CA SER A 235 11.17 32.07 5.61
C SER A 235 10.33 32.02 6.90
N LEU A 236 10.12 30.84 7.48
CA LEU A 236 9.38 30.64 8.73
C LEU A 236 10.25 30.87 9.96
N ASP A 237 11.57 30.72 9.86
CA ASP A 237 12.50 30.99 10.95
C ASP A 237 12.79 32.50 11.09
N ARG A 238 11.94 33.18 11.83
CA ARG A 238 12.08 34.63 12.13
C ARG A 238 13.38 34.97 12.87
N LYS A 239 14.11 34.01 13.42
CA LYS A 239 15.37 34.22 14.15
C LYS A 239 16.58 34.18 13.21
N SER A 240 16.47 33.65 12.01
CA SER A 240 17.60 33.45 11.10
C SER A 240 18.06 34.71 10.35
N GLY A 241 17.58 35.88 10.69
CA GLY A 241 18.11 37.13 10.13
C GLY A 241 18.02 37.26 8.61
N SER A 242 17.06 36.62 7.99
CA SER A 242 16.86 36.59 6.54
C SER A 242 16.32 37.91 5.95
N ALA A 243 16.76 39.04 6.51
CA ALA A 243 16.53 40.39 5.96
C ALA A 243 17.17 40.61 4.56
N GLY A 244 17.45 39.59 3.83
CA GLY A 244 18.11 39.67 2.51
C GLY A 244 17.72 38.64 1.47
N MET A 245 16.75 37.72 1.76
CA MET A 245 16.32 36.82 0.70
C MET A 245 15.39 37.48 -0.30
N PRO A 246 15.60 37.32 -1.61
CA PRO A 246 14.68 37.80 -2.61
C PRO A 246 13.31 37.12 -2.42
N ARG A 247 12.25 37.89 -2.47
CA ARG A 247 10.89 37.32 -2.50
C ARG A 247 10.77 36.43 -3.73
N PRO A 248 10.25 35.21 -3.61
CA PRO A 248 9.93 34.41 -4.79
C PRO A 248 8.97 35.20 -5.68
N ILE A 249 9.30 35.27 -6.96
CA ILE A 249 8.50 35.93 -8.00
C ILE A 249 7.33 35.03 -8.35
#